data_ab7b3bfa2450f05125af57d56a83ba64
#
_entry.id   ab7b3bfa2450f05125af57d56a83ba64
#
_cell.length_a   1.000
_cell.length_b   1.000
_cell.length_c   1.000
_cell.angle_alpha   90.00
_cell.angle_beta   90.00
_cell.angle_gamma   90.00
#
_symmetry.space_group_name_H-M   'P 1'
#
loop_
_entity.id
_entity.type
_entity.pdbx_description
1 polymer ?
#
loop_
_entity_poly.entity_id
_entity_poly.type
_entity_poly.pdbx_seq_one_letter_code
_entity_poly.pdbx_strand_id
1 'polypeptide(L)'
;MKTLQIERKLLPLMLAALLLTACSRESEEALSLPADAHSNAEIIAQTAAADVRLQEQARSGNRSAQIFDTETKLLQREHEKTGASINKPVERKAYFGDLHVHTTYSFDGYAFGTLATPYDAYRFAKGESISNPAGFLMQLSRPLDFYAVTDHAMFLGVLEAAADTSTEFSKKSFSKPYHDLNAPENMGTGTFDVVKRLMTFSSFLPEAVMQIRSGELDREEVLDVVRTAWRDSIDAADQHYVPGQFTTFAAYEYTSSTADMGNLHRNVVFKDTEKLPREPFSRFHSVNPEDLWQWMDDLREKGVESLAIPHNSNGSNGQMFKLVDWAGDPLDDDYAKQRVRNEPIVEITQIKGTSETHPILSSRDEWASFEIMPYRVATNALSQPQGSYVREALLSGLALEQQGMTNPYQFGFIGSSDTHSAASQNVESNFVSKLGLLSGSGERRGSVPQAGIAGEVSYLSDKVVNGIRGRPNLRMKIDGNVYTAGAAPTFGASGVAAAWAEENTRESLYSAFRRK
;
A
#
# COMPACT_ATOMS: atom_id res chain seq x y z
N MET A 1 40.32 30.31 -14.55
CA MET A 1 39.98 29.77 -13.21
C MET A 1 38.49 29.60 -12.94
N LYS A 2 37.57 30.24 -13.65
CA LYS A 2 36.11 30.08 -13.46
C LYS A 2 35.53 28.82 -14.15
N THR A 3 36.14 28.35 -15.22
CA THR A 3 35.66 27.15 -15.97
C THR A 3 35.93 25.82 -15.24
N LEU A 4 37.02 25.74 -14.47
CA LEU A 4 37.35 24.50 -13.70
C LEU A 4 36.45 24.29 -12.46
N GLN A 5 35.77 25.31 -11.96
CA GLN A 5 34.82 25.19 -10.84
C GLN A 5 33.44 24.70 -11.25
N ILE A 6 33.06 24.87 -12.52
CA ILE A 6 31.78 24.40 -13.06
C ILE A 6 31.86 22.87 -13.31
N GLU A 7 32.98 22.39 -13.83
CA GLU A 7 33.16 20.94 -14.06
C GLU A 7 33.21 20.11 -12.76
N ARG A 8 33.76 20.68 -11.67
CA ARG A 8 33.77 20.00 -10.36
C ARG A 8 32.39 19.88 -9.69
N LYS A 9 31.42 20.71 -10.09
CA LYS A 9 30.04 20.67 -9.55
C LYS A 9 29.11 19.78 -10.36
N LEU A 10 29.43 19.46 -11.60
CA LEU A 10 28.63 18.56 -12.47
C LEU A 10 29.05 17.09 -12.36
N LEU A 11 30.27 16.81 -11.93
CA LEU A 11 30.80 15.46 -11.78
C LEU A 11 30.02 14.59 -10.78
N PRO A 12 29.61 15.09 -9.58
CA PRO A 12 28.78 14.30 -8.67
C PRO A 12 27.35 14.08 -9.17
N LEU A 13 26.78 15.02 -9.97
CA LEU A 13 25.47 14.82 -10.58
C LEU A 13 25.50 13.75 -11.69
N MET A 14 26.56 13.65 -12.44
CA MET A 14 26.78 12.59 -13.43
C MET A 14 27.07 11.23 -12.77
N LEU A 15 27.78 11.21 -11.64
CA LEU A 15 28.05 9.98 -10.89
C LEU A 15 26.80 9.43 -10.20
N ALA A 16 25.94 10.27 -9.62
CA ALA A 16 24.66 9.87 -9.08
C ALA A 16 23.71 9.30 -10.16
N ALA A 17 23.80 9.84 -11.38
CA ALA A 17 23.05 9.33 -12.52
C ALA A 17 23.59 7.98 -13.04
N LEU A 18 24.89 7.70 -12.88
CA LEU A 18 25.53 6.44 -13.25
C LEU A 18 25.29 5.31 -12.23
N LEU A 19 25.20 5.62 -10.95
CA LEU A 19 24.94 4.62 -9.90
C LEU A 19 23.50 4.09 -9.92
N LEU A 20 22.53 4.86 -10.43
CA LEU A 20 21.17 4.37 -10.68
C LEU A 20 21.07 3.37 -11.84
N THR A 21 22.13 3.19 -12.64
CA THR A 21 22.19 2.22 -13.74
C THR A 21 22.77 0.88 -13.35
N ALA A 22 23.45 0.76 -12.22
CA ALA A 22 24.09 -0.50 -11.81
C ALA A 22 23.09 -1.57 -11.32
N CYS A 23 21.89 -1.16 -10.85
CA CYS A 23 20.87 -2.11 -10.39
C CYS A 23 19.93 -2.65 -11.47
N SER A 24 20.10 -2.29 -12.76
CA SER A 24 19.20 -2.71 -13.83
C SER A 24 19.85 -3.62 -14.90
N ARG A 25 21.02 -4.20 -14.63
CA ARG A 25 21.77 -4.95 -15.65
C ARG A 25 21.80 -6.47 -15.49
N GLU A 26 21.07 -7.01 -14.52
CA GLU A 26 20.91 -8.47 -14.41
C GLU A 26 19.43 -8.85 -14.44
N SER A 27 18.87 -8.99 -15.62
CA SER A 27 17.76 -9.89 -15.99
C SER A 27 17.17 -9.55 -17.37
N GLU A 28 17.96 -9.55 -18.42
CA GLU A 28 17.47 -9.80 -19.78
C GLU A 28 17.68 -11.28 -20.15
N GLU A 29 17.15 -12.18 -19.37
CA GLU A 29 16.73 -13.47 -19.87
C GLU A 29 15.21 -13.48 -19.90
N ALA A 30 14.66 -13.26 -21.08
CA ALA A 30 13.24 -13.43 -21.36
C ALA A 30 12.85 -14.88 -21.08
N LEU A 31 12.22 -15.11 -19.93
CA LEU A 31 11.46 -16.34 -19.70
C LEU A 31 10.30 -16.35 -20.70
N SER A 32 10.40 -17.20 -21.71
CA SER A 32 9.30 -17.53 -22.60
C SER A 32 8.16 -18.11 -21.76
N LEU A 33 7.00 -17.45 -21.81
CA LEU A 33 5.76 -17.96 -21.23
C LEU A 33 5.42 -19.33 -21.87
N PRO A 34 4.88 -20.29 -21.11
CA PRO A 34 4.37 -21.53 -21.66
C PRO A 34 3.29 -21.26 -22.72
N ALA A 35 3.29 -22.00 -23.81
CA ALA A 35 2.45 -21.80 -24.97
C ALA A 35 0.93 -22.10 -24.74
N ASP A 36 0.55 -22.54 -23.54
CA ASP A 36 -0.78 -23.06 -23.23
C ASP A 36 -1.62 -22.13 -22.33
N ALA A 37 -1.13 -20.93 -22.02
CA ALA A 37 -1.96 -19.92 -21.37
C ALA A 37 -3.04 -19.49 -22.38
N HIS A 38 -4.30 -19.77 -22.07
CA HIS A 38 -5.44 -19.22 -22.82
C HIS A 38 -5.18 -17.74 -23.08
N SER A 39 -5.20 -17.33 -24.34
CA SER A 39 -4.75 -16.00 -24.70
C SER A 39 -5.57 -14.98 -23.94
N ASN A 40 -4.92 -13.94 -23.39
CA ASN A 40 -5.61 -12.82 -22.72
C ASN A 40 -6.76 -12.25 -23.58
N ALA A 41 -6.72 -12.44 -24.92
CA ALA A 41 -7.75 -12.10 -25.86
C ALA A 41 -9.05 -12.91 -25.67
N GLU A 42 -8.98 -14.19 -25.30
CA GLU A 42 -10.17 -15.02 -25.05
C GLU A 42 -10.82 -14.65 -23.71
N ILE A 43 -10.02 -14.38 -22.69
CA ILE A 43 -10.51 -13.90 -21.39
C ILE A 43 -11.16 -12.53 -21.54
N ILE A 44 -10.54 -11.62 -22.29
CA ILE A 44 -11.09 -10.29 -22.61
C ILE A 44 -12.39 -10.43 -23.40
N ALA A 45 -12.45 -11.33 -24.38
CA ALA A 45 -13.66 -11.56 -25.16
C ALA A 45 -14.81 -12.14 -24.32
N GLN A 46 -14.50 -13.06 -23.39
CA GLN A 46 -15.49 -13.63 -22.47
C GLN A 46 -15.99 -12.61 -21.45
N THR A 47 -15.07 -11.78 -20.92
CA THR A 47 -15.42 -10.69 -19.97
C THR A 47 -16.26 -9.62 -20.67
N ALA A 48 -15.92 -9.21 -21.89
CA ALA A 48 -16.71 -8.27 -22.69
C ALA A 48 -18.09 -8.81 -23.04
N ALA A 49 -18.21 -10.11 -23.34
CA ALA A 49 -19.49 -10.75 -23.60
C ALA A 49 -20.38 -10.84 -22.34
N ALA A 50 -19.78 -11.04 -21.17
CA ALA A 50 -20.48 -11.02 -19.89
C ALA A 50 -20.99 -9.60 -19.55
N ASP A 51 -20.17 -8.57 -19.78
CA ASP A 51 -20.54 -7.16 -19.56
C ASP A 51 -21.72 -6.73 -20.44
N VAL A 52 -21.74 -7.12 -21.72
CA VAL A 52 -22.87 -6.86 -22.63
C VAL A 52 -24.17 -7.51 -22.13
N ARG A 53 -24.11 -8.75 -21.65
CA ARG A 53 -25.28 -9.45 -21.09
C ARG A 53 -25.79 -8.82 -19.80
N LEU A 54 -24.89 -8.39 -18.93
CA LEU A 54 -25.26 -7.68 -17.69
C LEU A 54 -25.91 -6.32 -17.99
N GLN A 55 -25.40 -5.58 -18.98
CA GLN A 55 -25.99 -4.31 -19.42
C GLN A 55 -27.37 -4.49 -20.07
N GLU A 56 -27.59 -5.54 -20.87
CA GLU A 56 -28.89 -5.87 -21.41
C GLU A 56 -29.91 -6.26 -20.34
N GLN A 57 -29.45 -6.97 -19.28
CA GLN A 57 -30.28 -7.34 -18.14
C GLN A 57 -30.58 -6.15 -17.23
N ALA A 58 -29.65 -5.20 -17.07
CA ALA A 58 -29.87 -3.95 -16.33
C ALA A 58 -30.85 -3.01 -17.03
N ARG A 59 -30.85 -3.00 -18.37
CA ARG A 59 -31.81 -2.22 -19.20
C ARG A 59 -33.24 -2.74 -19.11
N SER A 60 -33.48 -3.97 -18.70
CA SER A 60 -34.81 -4.55 -18.55
C SER A 60 -35.57 -4.11 -17.29
N GLY A 61 -35.03 -3.20 -16.50
CA GLY A 61 -35.75 -2.32 -15.54
C GLY A 61 -36.39 -2.97 -14.32
N ASN A 62 -36.24 -4.27 -14.07
CA ASN A 62 -37.02 -4.96 -13.04
C ASN A 62 -36.20 -5.78 -12.02
N ARG A 63 -34.86 -5.74 -12.10
CA ARG A 63 -34.02 -6.65 -11.32
C ARG A 63 -33.60 -6.13 -9.95
N SER A 64 -33.39 -4.83 -9.78
CA SER A 64 -33.02 -4.25 -8.48
C SER A 64 -34.10 -4.45 -7.43
N ALA A 65 -35.36 -4.28 -7.81
CA ALA A 65 -36.49 -4.53 -6.92
C ALA A 65 -36.65 -6.03 -6.57
N GLN A 66 -36.39 -6.93 -7.52
CA GLN A 66 -36.47 -8.38 -7.30
C GLN A 66 -35.31 -8.92 -6.44
N ILE A 67 -34.10 -8.37 -6.58
CA ILE A 67 -32.94 -8.73 -5.74
C ILE A 67 -33.20 -8.29 -4.30
N PHE A 68 -33.66 -7.05 -4.08
CA PHE A 68 -34.01 -6.54 -2.76
C PHE A 68 -35.13 -7.36 -2.10
N ASP A 69 -36.16 -7.72 -2.86
CA ASP A 69 -37.27 -8.54 -2.36
C ASP A 69 -36.84 -9.99 -2.07
N THR A 70 -35.90 -10.53 -2.83
CA THR A 70 -35.36 -11.88 -2.62
C THR A 70 -34.42 -11.93 -1.41
N GLU A 71 -33.54 -10.95 -1.21
CA GLU A 71 -32.68 -10.84 -0.02
C GLU A 71 -33.53 -10.63 1.24
N THR A 72 -34.52 -9.76 1.20
CA THR A 72 -35.43 -9.56 2.32
C THR A 72 -36.18 -10.83 2.69
N LYS A 73 -36.62 -11.60 1.69
CA LYS A 73 -37.29 -12.90 1.90
C LYS A 73 -36.35 -14.00 2.40
N LEU A 74 -35.09 -13.99 1.98
CA LEU A 74 -34.06 -14.93 2.48
C LEU A 74 -33.72 -14.62 3.94
N LEU A 75 -33.52 -13.36 4.29
CA LEU A 75 -33.28 -12.92 5.66
C LEU A 75 -34.49 -13.23 6.57
N GLN A 76 -35.73 -13.02 6.08
CA GLN A 76 -36.93 -13.42 6.81
C GLN A 76 -37.03 -14.93 7.04
N ARG A 77 -36.70 -15.75 6.04
CA ARG A 77 -36.69 -17.21 6.16
C ARG A 77 -35.59 -17.74 7.10
N GLU A 78 -34.45 -17.08 7.18
CA GLU A 78 -33.41 -17.43 8.15
C GLU A 78 -33.87 -17.06 9.58
N HIS A 79 -34.52 -15.92 9.76
CA HIS A 79 -35.12 -15.53 11.04
C HIS A 79 -36.22 -16.49 11.50
N GLU A 80 -37.08 -16.96 10.60
CA GLU A 80 -38.12 -17.95 10.90
C GLU A 80 -37.55 -19.31 11.28
N LYS A 81 -36.40 -19.71 10.72
CA LYS A 81 -35.73 -20.99 11.03
C LYS A 81 -35.01 -21.00 12.38
N THR A 82 -34.54 -19.85 12.85
CA THR A 82 -33.71 -19.79 14.06
C THR A 82 -34.53 -19.59 15.33
N GLY A 83 -35.86 -19.32 15.25
CA GLY A 83 -36.71 -19.08 16.43
C GLY A 83 -36.24 -17.92 17.31
N ALA A 84 -35.35 -17.08 16.76
CA ALA A 84 -34.80 -15.94 17.48
C ALA A 84 -35.90 -14.93 17.69
N SER A 85 -36.16 -14.58 18.95
CA SER A 85 -36.95 -13.40 19.35
C SER A 85 -36.52 -12.22 18.48
N ILE A 86 -37.48 -11.50 17.91
CA ILE A 86 -37.22 -10.24 17.18
C ILE A 86 -36.69 -9.24 18.20
N ASN A 87 -35.38 -9.34 18.49
CA ASN A 87 -34.69 -8.25 19.16
C ASN A 87 -34.75 -7.04 18.24
N LYS A 88 -34.94 -5.85 18.81
CA LYS A 88 -34.86 -4.58 18.08
C LYS A 88 -33.72 -4.66 17.07
N PRO A 89 -33.92 -4.22 15.82
CA PRO A 89 -32.81 -4.17 14.88
C PRO A 89 -31.62 -3.47 15.53
N VAL A 90 -30.49 -4.14 15.60
CA VAL A 90 -29.28 -3.55 16.19
C VAL A 90 -28.93 -2.35 15.31
N GLU A 91 -28.98 -1.17 15.91
CA GLU A 91 -28.69 0.08 15.20
C GLU A 91 -27.19 0.11 14.89
N ARG A 92 -26.83 0.05 13.62
CA ARG A 92 -25.45 0.24 13.16
C ARG A 92 -25.18 1.70 12.90
N LYS A 93 -23.94 2.11 13.18
CA LYS A 93 -23.41 3.45 12.89
C LYS A 93 -22.25 3.34 11.94
N ALA A 94 -22.06 4.38 11.13
CA ALA A 94 -20.87 4.51 10.30
C ALA A 94 -19.70 4.99 11.17
N TYR A 95 -18.62 4.23 11.19
CA TYR A 95 -17.34 4.58 11.80
C TYR A 95 -16.30 4.78 10.71
N PHE A 96 -15.43 5.77 10.89
CA PHE A 96 -14.42 6.16 9.91
C PHE A 96 -13.03 6.01 10.47
N GLY A 97 -12.12 5.50 9.64
CA GLY A 97 -10.73 5.24 10.07
C GLY A 97 -9.76 5.09 8.93
N ASP A 98 -8.54 4.72 9.27
CA ASP A 98 -7.49 4.41 8.30
C ASP A 98 -6.80 3.11 8.70
N LEU A 99 -6.64 2.20 7.75
CA LEU A 99 -6.04 0.87 7.94
C LEU A 99 -4.74 0.71 7.14
N HIS A 100 -4.12 1.84 6.72
CA HIS A 100 -2.87 1.82 5.96
C HIS A 100 -2.01 3.04 6.28
N VAL A 101 -1.17 2.88 7.31
CA VAL A 101 -0.39 3.97 7.90
C VAL A 101 1.01 3.51 8.25
N HIS A 102 2.02 4.28 7.81
CA HIS A 102 3.43 4.03 8.11
C HIS A 102 4.00 5.08 9.06
N THR A 103 4.88 4.64 9.94
CA THR A 103 5.54 5.43 10.96
C THR A 103 7.07 5.40 10.80
N THR A 104 7.79 5.77 11.84
CA THR A 104 9.25 5.66 11.93
C THR A 104 9.74 4.22 11.77
N TYR A 105 8.92 3.21 12.05
CA TYR A 105 9.30 1.80 11.95
C TYR A 105 9.30 1.26 10.52
N SER A 106 8.64 1.90 9.57
CA SER A 106 8.81 1.60 8.15
C SER A 106 10.15 2.11 7.66
N PHE A 107 10.93 1.24 7.02
CA PHE A 107 12.27 1.61 6.53
C PHE A 107 12.25 2.79 5.56
N ASP A 108 11.22 2.91 4.73
CA ASP A 108 11.03 4.01 3.79
C ASP A 108 10.49 5.27 4.49
N GLY A 109 9.56 5.15 5.43
CA GLY A 109 9.13 6.24 6.30
C GLY A 109 10.33 6.88 6.99
N TYR A 110 11.17 6.07 7.64
CA TYR A 110 12.39 6.53 8.30
C TYR A 110 13.41 7.13 7.34
N ALA A 111 13.66 6.48 6.19
CA ALA A 111 14.56 7.01 5.15
C ALA A 111 14.14 8.38 4.66
N PHE A 112 12.83 8.65 4.60
CA PHE A 112 12.27 9.95 4.19
C PHE A 112 12.12 10.96 5.32
N GLY A 113 12.61 10.64 6.51
CA GLY A 113 12.72 11.56 7.64
C GLY A 113 11.54 11.56 8.58
N THR A 114 10.65 10.58 8.51
CA THR A 114 9.55 10.45 9.46
C THR A 114 10.10 10.07 10.84
N LEU A 115 9.72 10.85 11.85
CA LEU A 115 10.08 10.67 13.25
C LEU A 115 8.89 10.25 14.11
N ALA A 116 7.68 10.38 13.56
CA ALA A 116 6.46 10.02 14.27
C ALA A 116 6.40 8.51 14.50
N THR A 117 6.21 8.14 15.76
CA THR A 117 6.10 6.76 16.24
C THR A 117 4.67 6.22 16.06
N PRO A 118 4.43 4.91 16.27
CA PRO A 118 3.07 4.37 16.36
C PRO A 118 2.18 5.11 17.37
N TYR A 119 2.74 5.52 18.51
CA TYR A 119 2.02 6.32 19.51
C TYR A 119 1.59 7.69 18.98
N ASP A 120 2.47 8.35 18.23
CA ASP A 120 2.16 9.63 17.57
C ASP A 120 1.05 9.47 16.53
N ALA A 121 1.06 8.39 15.76
CA ALA A 121 0.04 8.07 14.78
C ALA A 121 -1.35 7.92 15.43
N TYR A 122 -1.43 7.21 16.55
CA TYR A 122 -2.71 7.08 17.29
C TYR A 122 -3.13 8.39 17.96
N ARG A 123 -2.21 9.22 18.47
CA ARG A 123 -2.54 10.57 18.98
C ARG A 123 -3.09 11.45 17.87
N PHE A 124 -2.45 11.43 16.71
CA PHE A 124 -2.92 12.16 15.53
C PHE A 124 -4.34 11.73 15.12
N ALA A 125 -4.60 10.43 15.03
CA ALA A 125 -5.90 9.89 14.67
C ALA A 125 -7.01 10.31 15.64
N LYS A 126 -6.68 10.50 16.93
CA LYS A 126 -7.59 11.06 17.95
C LYS A 126 -7.75 12.58 17.88
N GLY A 127 -7.11 13.26 16.92
CA GLY A 127 -7.26 14.69 16.68
C GLY A 127 -6.19 15.57 17.32
N GLU A 128 -5.13 15.01 17.93
CA GLU A 128 -3.99 15.76 18.40
C GLU A 128 -3.11 16.22 17.21
N SER A 129 -2.40 17.34 17.37
CA SER A 129 -1.43 17.77 16.38
C SER A 129 -0.09 17.05 16.59
N ILE A 130 0.55 16.63 15.48
CA ILE A 130 1.91 16.11 15.46
C ILE A 130 2.79 16.92 14.51
N SER A 131 4.09 16.91 14.72
CA SER A 131 5.05 17.65 13.90
C SER A 131 5.44 16.86 12.67
N ASN A 132 5.40 17.51 11.50
CA ASN A 132 6.06 17.01 10.30
C ASN A 132 7.57 17.32 10.37
N PRO A 133 8.44 16.44 9.91
CA PRO A 133 9.89 16.70 9.91
C PRO A 133 10.30 17.94 9.09
N ALA A 134 9.46 18.43 8.17
CA ALA A 134 9.68 19.68 7.43
C ALA A 134 9.34 20.96 8.24
N GLY A 135 8.96 20.83 9.53
CA GLY A 135 8.82 21.94 10.47
C GLY A 135 7.42 22.55 10.58
N PHE A 136 6.38 21.90 10.10
CA PHE A 136 4.97 22.32 10.29
C PHE A 136 4.17 21.29 11.10
N LEU A 137 3.02 21.73 11.63
CA LEU A 137 2.10 20.87 12.37
C LEU A 137 1.09 20.22 11.41
N MET A 138 0.77 18.98 11.68
CA MET A 138 -0.30 18.22 11.03
C MET A 138 -1.38 17.90 12.06
N GLN A 139 -2.64 18.11 11.69
CA GLN A 139 -3.78 17.82 12.56
C GLN A 139 -5.02 17.51 11.71
N LEU A 140 -5.81 16.53 12.13
CA LEU A 140 -7.09 16.25 11.52
C LEU A 140 -8.12 17.32 11.87
N SER A 141 -9.00 17.67 10.93
CA SER A 141 -10.16 18.54 11.19
C SER A 141 -11.22 17.86 12.05
N ARG A 142 -11.28 16.54 12.02
CA ARG A 142 -12.12 15.68 12.86
C ARG A 142 -11.34 14.42 13.24
N PRO A 143 -11.39 13.98 14.51
CA PRO A 143 -10.84 12.69 14.91
C PRO A 143 -11.45 11.55 14.08
N LEU A 144 -10.67 10.49 13.91
CA LEU A 144 -11.13 9.21 13.37
C LEU A 144 -11.69 8.33 14.50
N ASP A 145 -12.50 7.35 14.12
CA ASP A 145 -13.09 6.40 15.07
C ASP A 145 -12.21 5.18 15.29
N PHE A 146 -11.43 4.78 14.27
CA PHE A 146 -10.50 3.67 14.35
C PHE A 146 -9.24 3.91 13.51
N TYR A 147 -8.15 3.21 13.88
CA TYR A 147 -6.86 3.36 13.20
C TYR A 147 -6.02 2.10 13.32
N ALA A 148 -5.21 1.79 12.32
CA ALA A 148 -4.21 0.75 12.38
C ALA A 148 -2.90 1.24 11.79
N VAL A 149 -1.81 1.15 12.55
CA VAL A 149 -0.46 1.32 12.04
C VAL A 149 -0.06 0.02 11.36
N THR A 150 0.39 0.13 10.10
CA THR A 150 0.69 -1.00 9.22
C THR A 150 2.09 -0.89 8.64
N ASP A 151 3.07 -0.61 9.47
CA ASP A 151 4.46 -0.53 9.06
C ASP A 151 4.92 -1.81 8.33
N HIS A 152 5.83 -1.68 7.37
CA HIS A 152 6.38 -2.81 6.62
C HIS A 152 6.99 -3.86 7.56
N ALA A 153 6.45 -5.08 7.57
CA ALA A 153 6.97 -6.19 8.38
C ALA A 153 8.41 -6.57 8.03
N MET A 154 8.77 -6.39 6.76
CA MET A 154 10.13 -6.59 6.30
C MET A 154 11.03 -5.46 6.79
N PHE A 155 12.01 -5.79 7.63
CA PHE A 155 12.92 -4.82 8.26
C PHE A 155 12.23 -3.79 9.17
N LEU A 156 11.14 -4.15 9.84
CA LEU A 156 10.42 -3.32 10.81
C LEU A 156 11.36 -2.76 11.87
N GLY A 157 11.48 -1.44 11.97
CA GLY A 157 12.37 -0.74 12.92
C GLY A 157 13.87 -0.86 12.65
N VAL A 158 14.31 -1.64 11.65
CA VAL A 158 15.74 -1.95 11.44
C VAL A 158 16.54 -0.74 11.00
N LEU A 159 15.99 0.11 10.12
CA LEU A 159 16.70 1.30 9.67
C LEU A 159 16.86 2.33 10.81
N GLU A 160 15.84 2.47 11.64
CA GLU A 160 15.92 3.30 12.86
C GLU A 160 16.99 2.77 13.82
N ALA A 161 16.95 1.46 14.15
CA ALA A 161 17.93 0.83 15.03
C ALA A 161 19.37 0.91 14.46
N ALA A 162 19.53 0.89 13.15
CA ALA A 162 20.83 1.09 12.50
C ALA A 162 21.31 2.54 12.59
N ALA A 163 20.38 3.50 12.54
CA ALA A 163 20.71 4.93 12.54
C ALA A 163 20.94 5.49 13.96
N ASP A 164 20.26 4.95 14.96
CA ASP A 164 20.44 5.37 16.37
C ASP A 164 21.73 4.79 16.94
N THR A 165 22.76 5.63 17.07
CA THR A 165 24.09 5.25 17.53
C THR A 165 24.13 4.74 18.98
N SER A 166 23.05 4.85 19.74
CA SER A 166 22.92 4.30 21.09
C SER A 166 22.59 2.81 21.12
N THR A 167 22.10 2.22 20.03
CA THR A 167 21.70 0.81 19.95
C THR A 167 22.89 -0.14 19.77
N GLU A 168 22.73 -1.40 20.19
CA GLU A 168 23.74 -2.44 19.89
C GLU A 168 23.77 -2.76 18.40
N PHE A 169 22.63 -2.69 17.69
CA PHE A 169 22.54 -2.96 16.26
C PHE A 169 23.32 -1.92 15.43
N SER A 170 23.37 -0.66 15.88
CA SER A 170 24.11 0.41 15.19
C SER A 170 25.64 0.17 15.17
N LYS A 171 26.17 -0.64 16.08
CA LYS A 171 27.60 -0.97 16.12
C LYS A 171 28.06 -1.88 14.97
N LYS A 172 27.14 -2.48 14.25
CA LYS A 172 27.40 -3.36 13.11
C LYS A 172 27.98 -2.58 11.93
N SER A 173 28.79 -3.26 11.10
CA SER A 173 29.33 -2.67 9.87
C SER A 173 28.24 -2.20 8.91
N PHE A 174 27.16 -2.98 8.81
CA PHE A 174 25.95 -2.66 8.06
C PHE A 174 25.35 -1.29 8.43
N SER A 175 25.33 -0.97 9.70
CA SER A 175 24.63 0.21 10.23
C SER A 175 25.37 1.54 10.00
N LYS A 176 26.69 1.50 9.85
CA LYS A 176 27.54 2.71 9.73
C LYS A 176 27.10 3.74 8.68
N PRO A 177 26.64 3.35 7.45
CA PRO A 177 26.18 4.32 6.46
C PRO A 177 24.92 5.08 6.86
N TYR A 178 24.17 4.58 7.83
CA TYR A 178 22.88 5.10 8.27
C TYR A 178 22.95 5.92 9.56
N HIS A 179 24.10 5.94 10.25
CA HIS A 179 24.28 6.67 11.52
C HIS A 179 23.76 8.10 11.42
N ASP A 180 23.02 8.52 12.44
CA ASP A 180 22.46 9.86 12.57
C ASP A 180 21.60 10.34 11.38
N LEU A 181 21.02 9.40 10.61
CA LEU A 181 20.25 9.72 9.39
C LEU A 181 19.18 10.78 9.65
N ASN A 182 18.50 10.70 10.78
CA ASN A 182 17.43 11.61 11.19
C ASN A 182 17.84 12.50 12.39
N ALA A 183 19.14 12.67 12.66
CA ALA A 183 19.59 13.69 13.59
C ALA A 183 19.25 15.11 13.09
N PRO A 184 19.01 16.09 13.95
CA PRO A 184 18.55 17.42 13.58
C PRO A 184 19.36 18.09 12.46
N GLU A 185 20.69 17.92 12.49
CA GLU A 185 21.61 18.45 11.47
C GLU A 185 21.48 17.77 10.10
N ASN A 186 20.91 16.58 10.02
CA ASN A 186 20.69 15.80 8.80
C ASN A 186 19.25 15.92 8.25
N MET A 187 18.39 16.71 8.90
CA MET A 187 16.99 16.92 8.50
C MET A 187 16.80 18.05 7.47
N GLY A 188 17.86 18.37 6.71
CA GLY A 188 17.80 19.36 5.66
C GLY A 188 16.79 19.03 4.56
N THR A 189 16.20 20.09 3.98
CA THR A 189 15.26 19.99 2.84
C THR A 189 15.89 20.41 1.51
N GLY A 190 17.21 20.58 1.47
CA GLY A 190 17.95 20.94 0.25
C GLY A 190 17.97 19.80 -0.77
N THR A 191 18.38 20.13 -2.01
CA THR A 191 18.44 19.12 -3.08
C THR A 191 19.40 17.97 -2.76
N PHE A 192 20.54 18.27 -2.13
CA PHE A 192 21.51 17.25 -1.73
C PHE A 192 20.96 16.33 -0.64
N ASP A 193 20.21 16.88 0.32
CA ASP A 193 19.60 16.11 1.40
C ASP A 193 18.56 15.13 0.83
N VAL A 194 17.74 15.60 -0.09
CA VAL A 194 16.76 14.76 -0.79
C VAL A 194 17.43 13.64 -1.59
N VAL A 195 18.49 13.94 -2.33
CA VAL A 195 19.25 12.93 -3.09
C VAL A 195 19.84 11.89 -2.14
N LYS A 196 20.44 12.33 -1.00
CA LYS A 196 20.97 11.41 0.01
C LYS A 196 19.88 10.45 0.52
N ARG A 197 18.67 10.95 0.83
CA ARG A 197 17.55 10.13 1.31
C ARG A 197 17.03 9.16 0.26
N LEU A 198 16.92 9.58 -0.99
CA LEU A 198 16.55 8.70 -2.11
C LEU A 198 17.61 7.61 -2.34
N MET A 199 18.89 7.91 -2.17
CA MET A 199 19.97 6.92 -2.23
C MET A 199 19.86 5.93 -1.06
N THR A 200 19.65 6.41 0.16
CA THR A 200 19.43 5.56 1.33
C THR A 200 18.25 4.61 1.11
N PHE A 201 17.10 5.12 0.69
CA PHE A 201 15.92 4.31 0.38
C PHE A 201 16.22 3.24 -0.68
N SER A 202 16.87 3.61 -1.77
CA SER A 202 17.13 2.68 -2.89
C SER A 202 18.22 1.64 -2.59
N SER A 203 19.15 1.93 -1.68
CA SER A 203 20.26 1.03 -1.34
C SER A 203 20.00 0.14 -0.14
N PHE A 204 19.15 0.58 0.81
CA PHE A 204 18.96 -0.13 2.08
C PHE A 204 18.52 -1.58 1.91
N LEU A 205 17.43 -1.83 1.16
CA LEU A 205 16.91 -3.19 1.00
C LEU A 205 17.87 -4.12 0.24
N PRO A 206 18.43 -3.74 -0.94
CA PRO A 206 19.39 -4.56 -1.64
C PRO A 206 20.62 -4.89 -0.79
N GLU A 207 21.15 -3.90 -0.08
CA GLU A 207 22.32 -4.07 0.78
C GLU A 207 22.03 -5.02 1.96
N ALA A 208 20.91 -4.82 2.66
CA ALA A 208 20.51 -5.68 3.77
C ALA A 208 20.32 -7.14 3.31
N VAL A 209 19.63 -7.35 2.20
CA VAL A 209 19.41 -8.70 1.64
C VAL A 209 20.72 -9.33 1.21
N MET A 210 21.63 -8.57 0.58
CA MET A 210 22.95 -9.07 0.16
C MET A 210 23.78 -9.49 1.37
N GLN A 211 23.87 -8.65 2.41
CA GLN A 211 24.68 -8.97 3.60
C GLN A 211 24.09 -10.12 4.44
N ILE A 212 22.77 -10.28 4.49
CA ILE A 212 22.17 -11.46 5.10
C ILE A 212 22.52 -12.72 4.31
N ARG A 213 22.48 -12.67 2.97
CA ARG A 213 22.84 -13.82 2.11
C ARG A 213 24.31 -14.19 2.19
N SER A 214 25.20 -13.21 2.33
CA SER A 214 26.64 -13.45 2.50
C SER A 214 27.03 -13.90 3.91
N GLY A 215 26.12 -13.77 4.88
CA GLY A 215 26.39 -14.04 6.30
C GLY A 215 27.16 -12.92 7.03
N GLU A 216 27.32 -11.75 6.40
CA GLU A 216 27.92 -10.57 7.01
C GLU A 216 26.97 -9.89 8.01
N LEU A 217 25.67 -10.00 7.77
CA LEU A 217 24.59 -9.57 8.66
C LEU A 217 23.80 -10.79 9.13
N ASP A 218 23.77 -11.05 10.42
CA ASP A 218 23.02 -12.17 10.99
C ASP A 218 21.51 -11.90 10.88
N ARG A 219 20.79 -12.85 10.28
CA ARG A 219 19.35 -12.79 10.13
C ARG A 219 18.61 -12.75 11.47
N GLU A 220 19.05 -13.49 12.46
CA GLU A 220 18.39 -13.50 13.78
C GLU A 220 18.55 -12.16 14.50
N GLU A 221 19.69 -11.50 14.36
CA GLU A 221 19.89 -10.15 14.92
C GLU A 221 18.94 -9.12 14.26
N VAL A 222 18.70 -9.23 12.95
CA VAL A 222 17.68 -8.42 12.25
C VAL A 222 16.30 -8.74 12.78
N LEU A 223 15.97 -10.02 12.95
CA LEU A 223 14.67 -10.45 13.47
C LEU A 223 14.46 -10.04 14.93
N ASP A 224 15.49 -9.94 15.75
CA ASP A 224 15.36 -9.44 17.12
C ASP A 224 14.97 -7.95 17.16
N VAL A 225 15.50 -7.13 16.24
CA VAL A 225 15.04 -5.75 16.06
C VAL A 225 13.57 -5.73 15.61
N VAL A 226 13.21 -6.53 14.61
CA VAL A 226 11.83 -6.66 14.12
C VAL A 226 10.87 -7.05 15.25
N ARG A 227 11.23 -8.02 16.07
CA ARG A 227 10.43 -8.48 17.22
C ARG A 227 10.22 -7.39 18.26
N THR A 228 11.24 -6.57 18.49
CA THR A 228 11.17 -5.44 19.43
C THR A 228 10.22 -4.38 18.91
N ALA A 229 10.36 -3.93 17.65
CA ALA A 229 9.50 -2.94 17.04
C ALA A 229 8.05 -3.45 16.90
N TRP A 230 7.87 -4.74 16.58
CA TRP A 230 6.54 -5.36 16.52
C TRP A 230 5.83 -5.33 17.87
N ARG A 231 6.52 -5.68 18.94
CA ARG A 231 5.96 -5.61 20.30
C ARG A 231 5.56 -4.18 20.65
N ASP A 232 6.42 -3.21 20.36
CA ASP A 232 6.13 -1.80 20.63
C ASP A 232 4.91 -1.30 19.83
N SER A 233 4.76 -1.75 18.58
CA SER A 233 3.57 -1.46 17.77
C SER A 233 2.28 -2.04 18.37
N ILE A 234 2.34 -3.26 18.94
CA ILE A 234 1.23 -3.87 19.67
C ILE A 234 0.92 -3.07 20.94
N ASP A 235 1.92 -2.74 21.72
CA ASP A 235 1.80 -1.98 22.97
C ASP A 235 1.18 -0.59 22.69
N ALA A 236 1.59 0.07 21.59
CA ALA A 236 1.01 1.33 21.17
C ALA A 236 -0.48 1.19 20.79
N ALA A 237 -0.85 0.13 20.08
CA ALA A 237 -2.24 -0.15 19.76
C ALA A 237 -3.07 -0.38 21.03
N ASP A 238 -2.59 -1.14 21.99
CA ASP A 238 -3.30 -1.40 23.24
C ASP A 238 -3.41 -0.16 24.12
N GLN A 239 -2.34 0.61 24.25
CA GLN A 239 -2.35 1.83 25.05
C GLN A 239 -3.35 2.86 24.55
N HIS A 240 -3.59 2.91 23.25
CA HIS A 240 -4.50 3.88 22.65
C HIS A 240 -5.92 3.37 22.41
N TYR A 241 -6.19 2.09 22.66
CA TYR A 241 -7.52 1.52 22.54
C TYR A 241 -8.45 2.00 23.65
N VAL A 242 -9.55 2.65 23.29
CA VAL A 242 -10.60 3.11 24.20
C VAL A 242 -11.94 2.58 23.70
N PRO A 243 -12.40 1.41 24.18
CA PRO A 243 -13.65 0.80 23.74
C PRO A 243 -14.83 1.77 23.78
N GLY A 244 -15.60 1.82 22.70
CA GLY A 244 -16.73 2.73 22.54
C GLY A 244 -16.37 4.16 22.09
N GLN A 245 -15.08 4.51 22.01
CA GLN A 245 -14.63 5.84 21.62
C GLN A 245 -13.63 5.82 20.46
N PHE A 246 -12.54 5.07 20.61
CA PHE A 246 -11.48 4.96 19.60
C PHE A 246 -10.92 3.55 19.58
N THR A 247 -11.01 2.90 18.42
CA THR A 247 -10.53 1.53 18.25
C THR A 247 -9.21 1.50 17.48
N THR A 248 -8.25 0.77 18.01
CA THR A 248 -6.96 0.48 17.42
C THR A 248 -6.81 -1.00 17.16
N PHE A 249 -6.10 -1.36 16.10
CA PHE A 249 -5.79 -2.74 15.77
C PHE A 249 -4.28 -2.94 15.72
N ALA A 250 -3.79 -4.08 16.23
CA ALA A 250 -2.45 -4.54 15.88
C ALA A 250 -2.45 -4.96 14.41
N ALA A 251 -1.54 -4.39 13.62
CA ALA A 251 -1.47 -4.62 12.19
C ALA A 251 -0.06 -4.42 11.66
N TYR A 252 0.20 -4.91 10.46
CA TYR A 252 1.45 -4.68 9.74
C TYR A 252 1.22 -4.84 8.24
N GLU A 253 2.15 -4.36 7.42
CA GLU A 253 2.13 -4.61 5.99
C GLU A 253 3.04 -5.79 5.60
N TYR A 254 2.44 -6.83 5.02
CA TYR A 254 3.15 -7.85 4.27
C TYR A 254 3.55 -7.28 2.91
N THR A 255 4.81 -6.88 2.79
CA THR A 255 5.38 -6.24 1.61
C THR A 255 6.02 -7.27 0.71
N SER A 256 5.34 -7.68 -0.34
CA SER A 256 5.85 -8.65 -1.32
C SER A 256 5.71 -8.15 -2.75
N SER A 257 6.50 -8.70 -3.65
CA SER A 257 6.45 -8.41 -5.07
C SER A 257 6.98 -9.60 -5.87
N THR A 258 6.52 -9.72 -7.12
CA THR A 258 7.08 -10.65 -8.10
C THR A 258 8.47 -10.21 -8.57
N ALA A 259 9.18 -11.09 -9.28
CA ALA A 259 10.53 -10.79 -9.80
C ALA A 259 10.53 -9.57 -10.75
N ASP A 260 9.43 -9.32 -11.46
CA ASP A 260 9.23 -8.18 -12.33
C ASP A 260 8.69 -6.93 -11.60
N MET A 261 8.76 -6.90 -10.27
CA MET A 261 8.32 -5.80 -9.41
C MET A 261 6.80 -5.55 -9.43
N GLY A 262 6.00 -6.55 -9.77
CA GLY A 262 4.55 -6.51 -9.60
C GLY A 262 4.18 -6.50 -8.11
N ASN A 263 3.40 -5.52 -7.68
CA ASN A 263 3.02 -5.33 -6.27
C ASN A 263 2.08 -6.43 -5.77
N LEU A 264 2.42 -7.02 -4.63
CA LEU A 264 1.61 -8.05 -3.95
C LEU A 264 1.44 -7.74 -2.45
N HIS A 265 1.43 -6.46 -2.09
CA HIS A 265 1.31 -6.01 -0.69
C HIS A 265 -0.07 -6.27 -0.11
N ARG A 266 -0.13 -6.56 1.20
CA ARG A 266 -1.34 -6.73 2.00
C ARG A 266 -1.15 -6.17 3.39
N ASN A 267 -2.10 -5.39 3.89
CA ASN A 267 -2.15 -5.06 5.30
C ASN A 267 -2.80 -6.22 6.05
N VAL A 268 -2.11 -6.78 7.02
CA VAL A 268 -2.62 -7.83 7.90
C VAL A 268 -3.10 -7.18 9.19
N VAL A 269 -4.38 -7.35 9.49
CA VAL A 269 -5.05 -6.75 10.66
C VAL A 269 -5.52 -7.87 11.57
N PHE A 270 -5.10 -7.84 12.83
CA PHE A 270 -5.54 -8.79 13.84
C PHE A 270 -6.78 -8.27 14.58
N LYS A 271 -7.68 -9.19 14.90
CA LYS A 271 -8.88 -8.88 15.68
C LYS A 271 -8.56 -8.37 17.08
N ASP A 272 -7.65 -9.08 17.75
CA ASP A 272 -7.23 -8.83 19.12
C ASP A 272 -5.71 -8.74 19.21
N THR A 273 -5.19 -8.31 20.35
CA THR A 273 -3.75 -8.19 20.61
C THR A 273 -3.18 -9.33 21.46
N GLU A 274 -4.06 -10.19 21.99
CA GLU A 274 -3.66 -11.35 22.78
C GLU A 274 -3.10 -12.47 21.88
N LYS A 275 -2.06 -13.15 22.37
CA LYS A 275 -1.47 -14.34 21.73
C LYS A 275 -0.93 -14.12 20.32
N LEU A 276 -0.64 -12.87 19.95
CA LEU A 276 -0.07 -12.58 18.64
C LEU A 276 1.28 -13.28 18.43
N PRO A 277 1.63 -13.59 17.17
CA PRO A 277 2.93 -14.19 16.85
C PRO A 277 4.08 -13.28 17.31
N ARG A 278 5.21 -13.90 17.66
CA ARG A 278 6.40 -13.20 18.14
C ARG A 278 6.96 -12.22 17.10
N GLU A 279 6.77 -12.52 15.83
CA GLU A 279 7.19 -11.71 14.70
C GLU A 279 6.13 -11.74 13.59
N PRO A 280 5.95 -10.67 12.81
CA PRO A 280 5.02 -10.64 11.70
C PRO A 280 5.51 -11.49 10.53
N PHE A 281 4.59 -12.16 9.83
CA PHE A 281 4.93 -12.87 8.61
C PHE A 281 5.35 -11.89 7.51
N SER A 282 6.51 -12.09 6.94
CA SER A 282 7.10 -11.17 5.97
C SER A 282 7.80 -11.91 4.82
N ARG A 283 8.44 -11.18 3.90
CA ARG A 283 9.29 -11.77 2.86
C ARG A 283 10.45 -12.61 3.38
N PHE A 284 10.82 -12.48 4.65
CA PHE A 284 11.77 -13.38 5.28
C PHE A 284 11.24 -14.82 5.40
N HIS A 285 9.92 -14.98 5.41
CA HIS A 285 9.25 -16.26 5.46
C HIS A 285 8.90 -16.75 4.05
N SER A 286 8.16 -15.97 3.28
CA SER A 286 7.82 -16.26 1.90
C SER A 286 7.47 -14.99 1.12
N VAL A 287 7.71 -15.03 -0.20
CA VAL A 287 7.23 -14.00 -1.15
C VAL A 287 5.86 -14.34 -1.73
N ASN A 288 5.40 -15.57 -1.53
CA ASN A 288 4.11 -16.07 -2.03
C ASN A 288 2.97 -15.67 -1.06
N PRO A 289 1.95 -14.91 -1.50
CA PRO A 289 0.79 -14.58 -0.68
C PRO A 289 -0.04 -15.78 -0.20
N GLU A 290 0.00 -16.91 -0.90
CA GLU A 290 -0.71 -18.13 -0.51
C GLU A 290 -0.12 -18.73 0.78
N ASP A 291 1.21 -18.63 0.96
CA ASP A 291 1.87 -19.01 2.21
C ASP A 291 1.48 -18.08 3.38
N LEU A 292 1.24 -16.79 3.10
CA LEU A 292 0.67 -15.89 4.10
C LEU A 292 -0.73 -16.35 4.51
N TRP A 293 -1.60 -16.70 3.55
CA TRP A 293 -2.95 -17.18 3.88
C TRP A 293 -2.90 -18.49 4.67
N GLN A 294 -2.01 -19.42 4.32
CA GLN A 294 -1.83 -20.65 5.09
C GLN A 294 -1.39 -20.34 6.53
N TRP A 295 -0.42 -19.45 6.72
CA TRP A 295 0.01 -19.02 8.04
C TRP A 295 -1.13 -18.37 8.85
N MET A 296 -1.98 -17.56 8.20
CA MET A 296 -3.17 -16.97 8.85
C MET A 296 -4.20 -18.03 9.25
N ASP A 297 -4.40 -19.06 8.42
CA ASP A 297 -5.28 -20.18 8.74
C ASP A 297 -4.73 -21.00 9.92
N ASP A 298 -3.43 -21.27 9.96
CA ASP A 298 -2.76 -21.94 11.09
C ASP A 298 -2.86 -21.15 12.41
N LEU A 299 -2.86 -19.81 12.33
CA LEU A 299 -3.09 -18.95 13.49
C LEU A 299 -4.56 -18.99 13.94
N ARG A 300 -5.49 -19.02 13.01
CA ARG A 300 -6.93 -19.10 13.30
C ARG A 300 -7.29 -20.40 14.01
N GLU A 301 -6.66 -21.53 13.64
CA GLU A 301 -6.80 -22.78 14.37
C GLU A 301 -6.33 -22.69 15.83
N LYS A 302 -5.39 -21.78 16.13
CA LYS A 302 -4.90 -21.48 17.48
C LYS A 302 -5.71 -20.38 18.20
N GLY A 303 -6.80 -19.90 17.55
CA GLY A 303 -7.69 -18.89 18.08
C GLY A 303 -7.19 -17.44 17.89
N VAL A 304 -6.27 -17.20 16.94
CA VAL A 304 -5.81 -15.87 16.58
C VAL A 304 -6.41 -15.48 15.24
N GLU A 305 -7.41 -14.59 15.28
CA GLU A 305 -8.13 -14.12 14.09
C GLU A 305 -7.40 -12.95 13.41
N SER A 306 -7.28 -13.04 12.10
CA SER A 306 -6.72 -11.99 11.25
C SER A 306 -7.39 -11.94 9.88
N LEU A 307 -7.26 -10.81 9.20
CA LEU A 307 -7.62 -10.62 7.79
C LEU A 307 -6.49 -9.89 7.07
N ALA A 308 -6.41 -10.09 5.77
CA ALA A 308 -5.46 -9.39 4.90
C ALA A 308 -6.21 -8.48 3.92
N ILE A 309 -5.64 -7.30 3.65
CA ILE A 309 -6.22 -6.28 2.78
C ILE A 309 -5.23 -6.03 1.63
N PRO A 310 -5.44 -6.65 0.47
CA PRO A 310 -4.62 -6.36 -0.71
C PRO A 310 -4.80 -4.90 -1.13
N HIS A 311 -3.68 -4.27 -1.52
CA HIS A 311 -3.67 -2.87 -1.92
C HIS A 311 -2.66 -2.59 -3.03
N ASN A 312 -2.76 -1.39 -3.65
CA ASN A 312 -1.98 -1.01 -4.83
C ASN A 312 -2.02 -2.06 -5.93
N SER A 313 -3.15 -2.67 -6.15
CA SER A 313 -3.29 -3.66 -7.20
C SER A 313 -3.08 -3.07 -8.59
N ASN A 314 -3.33 -1.75 -8.79
CA ASN A 314 -2.97 -1.01 -9.99
C ASN A 314 -1.48 -1.13 -10.35
N GLY A 315 -0.60 -1.25 -9.36
CA GLY A 315 0.84 -1.46 -9.53
C GLY A 315 1.29 -2.93 -9.57
N SER A 316 0.37 -3.88 -9.62
CA SER A 316 0.69 -5.32 -9.51
C SER A 316 1.19 -5.97 -10.80
N ASN A 317 1.17 -5.27 -11.92
CA ASN A 317 1.52 -5.82 -13.23
C ASN A 317 0.71 -7.07 -13.59
N GLY A 318 -0.60 -7.06 -13.29
CA GLY A 318 -1.51 -8.17 -13.54
C GLY A 318 -1.47 -9.31 -12.53
N GLN A 319 -0.65 -9.19 -11.47
CA GLN A 319 -0.41 -10.31 -10.56
C GLN A 319 -1.39 -10.40 -9.38
N MET A 320 -2.06 -9.30 -9.03
CA MET A 320 -2.94 -9.29 -7.84
C MET A 320 -4.19 -10.13 -8.03
N PHE A 321 -4.78 -10.09 -9.22
CA PHE A 321 -6.05 -10.76 -9.55
C PHE A 321 -5.93 -11.69 -10.76
N LYS A 322 -4.75 -12.29 -10.97
CA LYS A 322 -4.54 -13.31 -12.01
C LYS A 322 -5.43 -14.53 -11.77
N LEU A 323 -5.76 -15.26 -12.83
CA LEU A 323 -6.63 -16.45 -12.80
C LEU A 323 -5.84 -17.77 -12.70
N VAL A 324 -4.62 -17.68 -12.20
CA VAL A 324 -3.75 -18.81 -11.89
C VAL A 324 -3.18 -18.62 -10.49
N ASP A 325 -2.81 -19.70 -9.84
CA ASP A 325 -2.14 -19.68 -8.54
C ASP A 325 -0.67 -19.24 -8.65
N TRP A 326 0.08 -19.34 -7.56
CA TRP A 326 1.51 -18.98 -7.56
C TRP A 326 2.34 -19.91 -8.45
N ALA A 327 1.99 -21.18 -8.55
CA ALA A 327 2.68 -22.17 -9.38
C ALA A 327 2.39 -21.98 -10.88
N GLY A 328 1.34 -21.25 -11.23
CA GLY A 328 0.86 -21.02 -12.59
C GLY A 328 -0.26 -21.97 -13.01
N ASP A 329 -0.78 -22.77 -12.09
CA ASP A 329 -1.92 -23.64 -12.34
C ASP A 329 -3.24 -22.86 -12.28
N PRO A 330 -4.27 -23.25 -13.04
CA PRO A 330 -5.60 -22.63 -12.97
C PRO A 330 -6.14 -22.63 -11.54
N LEU A 331 -6.81 -21.54 -11.14
CA LEU A 331 -7.42 -21.44 -9.81
C LEU A 331 -8.40 -22.61 -9.59
N ASP A 332 -8.34 -23.21 -8.42
CA ASP A 332 -9.29 -24.23 -7.96
C ASP A 332 -10.17 -23.69 -6.81
N ASP A 333 -11.10 -24.53 -6.37
CA ASP A 333 -12.07 -24.15 -5.34
C ASP A 333 -11.42 -24.02 -3.94
N ASP A 334 -10.34 -24.74 -3.68
CA ASP A 334 -9.61 -24.67 -2.40
C ASP A 334 -8.84 -23.35 -2.31
N TYR A 335 -8.15 -22.92 -3.38
CA TYR A 335 -7.57 -21.58 -3.49
C TYR A 335 -8.63 -20.49 -3.29
N ALA A 336 -9.76 -20.60 -3.98
CA ALA A 336 -10.82 -19.61 -3.91
C ALA A 336 -11.40 -19.46 -2.49
N LYS A 337 -11.65 -20.59 -1.80
CA LYS A 337 -12.10 -20.62 -0.41
C LYS A 337 -11.07 -20.03 0.56
N GLN A 338 -9.79 -20.36 0.38
CA GLN A 338 -8.72 -19.83 1.21
C GLN A 338 -8.59 -18.32 1.03
N ARG A 339 -8.62 -17.83 -0.20
CA ARG A 339 -8.52 -16.41 -0.51
C ARG A 339 -9.67 -15.61 0.07
N VAL A 340 -10.93 -15.97 -0.20
CA VAL A 340 -12.10 -15.24 0.28
C VAL A 340 -12.21 -15.23 1.81
N ARG A 341 -11.69 -16.28 2.47
CA ARG A 341 -11.60 -16.34 3.93
C ARG A 341 -10.57 -15.38 4.49
N ASN A 342 -9.43 -15.21 3.83
CA ASN A 342 -8.33 -14.39 4.32
C ASN A 342 -8.34 -12.95 3.80
N GLU A 343 -8.88 -12.69 2.60
CA GLU A 343 -8.98 -11.37 1.98
C GLU A 343 -10.46 -10.95 1.81
N PRO A 344 -11.20 -10.65 2.91
CA PRO A 344 -12.61 -10.28 2.83
C PRO A 344 -12.85 -8.87 2.28
N ILE A 345 -11.86 -7.99 2.33
CA ILE A 345 -11.91 -6.60 1.85
C ILE A 345 -10.67 -6.27 1.04
N VAL A 346 -10.79 -5.30 0.15
CA VAL A 346 -9.71 -4.76 -0.69
C VAL A 346 -9.66 -3.24 -0.59
N GLU A 347 -8.47 -2.69 -0.64
CA GLU A 347 -8.25 -1.25 -0.75
C GLU A 347 -8.33 -0.85 -2.22
N ILE A 348 -9.33 -0.04 -2.58
CA ILE A 348 -9.57 0.38 -3.97
C ILE A 348 -8.92 1.72 -4.32
N THR A 349 -8.53 2.50 -3.33
CA THR A 349 -7.87 3.79 -3.55
C THR A 349 -6.98 4.16 -2.38
N GLN A 350 -5.89 4.79 -2.68
CA GLN A 350 -4.95 5.40 -1.75
C GLN A 350 -4.07 6.40 -2.53
N ILE A 351 -3.13 7.03 -1.86
CA ILE A 351 -2.33 8.12 -2.43
C ILE A 351 -1.50 7.73 -3.68
N LYS A 352 -1.22 6.44 -3.90
CA LYS A 352 -0.56 5.94 -5.12
C LYS A 352 -1.57 5.65 -6.26
N GLY A 353 -2.75 6.29 -6.22
CA GLY A 353 -3.79 6.25 -7.23
C GLY A 353 -4.87 5.19 -7.01
N THR A 354 -5.84 5.18 -7.92
CA THR A 354 -6.96 4.25 -7.90
C THR A 354 -6.57 2.84 -8.33
N SER A 355 -7.12 1.85 -7.65
CA SER A 355 -7.13 0.44 -8.06
C SER A 355 -8.51 -0.03 -8.53
N GLU A 356 -9.50 0.89 -8.66
CA GLU A 356 -10.87 0.54 -9.03
C GLU A 356 -10.95 0.02 -10.47
N THR A 357 -10.57 0.86 -11.44
CA THR A 357 -10.60 0.52 -12.86
C THR A 357 -9.57 1.33 -13.66
N HIS A 358 -9.46 1.01 -14.96
CA HIS A 358 -8.56 1.67 -15.90
C HIS A 358 -9.28 1.93 -17.24
N PRO A 359 -8.97 3.02 -17.99
CA PRO A 359 -9.64 3.32 -19.27
C PRO A 359 -9.61 2.19 -20.31
N ILE A 360 -8.54 1.38 -20.29
CA ILE A 360 -8.43 0.21 -21.18
C ILE A 360 -9.45 -0.87 -20.82
N LEU A 361 -9.78 -1.03 -19.51
CA LEU A 361 -10.71 -2.05 -19.01
C LEU A 361 -12.16 -1.55 -18.99
N SER A 362 -12.36 -0.25 -18.85
CA SER A 362 -13.68 0.40 -18.75
C SER A 362 -13.80 1.55 -19.76
N SER A 363 -13.70 1.25 -21.04
CA SER A 363 -13.60 2.24 -22.13
C SER A 363 -14.85 3.13 -22.32
N ARG A 364 -15.98 2.81 -21.67
CA ARG A 364 -17.22 3.60 -21.70
C ARG A 364 -17.47 4.39 -20.42
N ASP A 365 -16.58 4.28 -19.43
CA ASP A 365 -16.68 5.00 -18.18
C ASP A 365 -15.86 6.30 -18.30
N GLU A 366 -16.53 7.45 -18.26
CA GLU A 366 -15.90 8.76 -18.35
C GLU A 366 -14.96 9.07 -17.17
N TRP A 367 -15.13 8.40 -16.03
CA TRP A 367 -14.33 8.56 -14.83
C TRP A 367 -13.18 7.55 -14.71
N ALA A 368 -13.08 6.59 -15.61
CA ALA A 368 -12.05 5.53 -15.55
C ALA A 368 -10.61 6.05 -15.57
N SER A 369 -10.39 7.29 -16.01
CA SER A 369 -9.06 7.94 -16.04
C SER A 369 -8.74 8.73 -14.77
N PHE A 370 -9.64 8.77 -13.77
CA PHE A 370 -9.44 9.55 -12.57
C PHE A 370 -8.34 8.93 -11.68
N GLU A 371 -7.39 9.73 -11.26
CA GLU A 371 -6.27 9.36 -10.37
C GLU A 371 -5.49 8.09 -10.77
N ILE A 372 -5.28 7.87 -12.05
CA ILE A 372 -4.46 6.76 -12.54
C ILE A 372 -2.98 6.98 -12.19
N MET A 373 -2.39 6.04 -11.46
CA MET A 373 -0.95 5.90 -11.29
C MET A 373 -0.51 4.64 -12.06
N PRO A 374 0.10 4.79 -13.24
CA PRO A 374 0.25 3.67 -14.17
C PRO A 374 1.51 2.82 -13.94
N TYR A 375 2.24 3.06 -12.87
CA TYR A 375 3.55 2.43 -12.65
C TYR A 375 3.47 1.33 -11.59
N ARG A 376 4.36 0.33 -11.72
CA ARG A 376 4.65 -0.61 -10.64
C ARG A 376 5.21 0.16 -9.45
N VAL A 377 4.86 -0.24 -8.23
CA VAL A 377 5.23 0.50 -7.02
C VAL A 377 6.74 0.65 -6.90
N ALA A 378 7.17 1.85 -6.51
CA ALA A 378 8.58 2.26 -6.39
C ALA A 378 9.41 2.13 -7.69
N THR A 379 8.77 2.09 -8.86
CA THR A 379 9.44 2.04 -10.16
C THR A 379 8.88 3.07 -11.14
N ASN A 380 9.52 3.22 -12.31
CA ASN A 380 9.00 3.93 -13.47
C ASN A 380 8.54 2.96 -14.59
N ALA A 381 8.46 1.66 -14.30
CA ALA A 381 7.97 0.67 -15.24
C ALA A 381 6.43 0.66 -15.23
N LEU A 382 5.83 0.62 -16.43
CA LEU A 382 4.38 0.56 -16.54
C LEU A 382 3.84 -0.76 -15.96
N SER A 383 2.72 -0.68 -15.29
CA SER A 383 1.95 -1.82 -14.81
C SER A 383 0.96 -2.26 -15.88
N GLN A 384 0.80 -3.57 -16.07
CA GLN A 384 -0.22 -4.13 -16.94
C GLN A 384 -1.60 -3.93 -16.29
N PRO A 385 -2.61 -3.38 -16.98
CA PRO A 385 -3.94 -3.18 -16.41
C PRO A 385 -4.71 -4.48 -16.13
N GLN A 386 -4.67 -5.46 -17.04
CA GLN A 386 -5.37 -6.73 -16.89
C GLN A 386 -4.84 -7.50 -15.66
N GLY A 387 -5.76 -7.96 -14.81
CA GLY A 387 -5.43 -8.62 -13.54
C GLY A 387 -4.94 -7.68 -12.43
N SER A 388 -4.99 -6.35 -12.66
CA SER A 388 -4.54 -5.33 -11.72
C SER A 388 -5.68 -4.53 -11.07
N TYR A 389 -6.88 -4.57 -11.60
CA TYR A 389 -7.96 -3.69 -11.17
C TYR A 389 -9.16 -4.44 -10.60
N VAL A 390 -9.74 -3.86 -9.55
CA VAL A 390 -10.78 -4.48 -8.72
C VAL A 390 -12.06 -4.76 -9.51
N ARG A 391 -12.50 -3.84 -10.38
CA ARG A 391 -13.73 -4.02 -11.16
C ARG A 391 -13.63 -5.22 -12.12
N GLU A 392 -12.46 -5.43 -12.73
CA GLU A 392 -12.18 -6.63 -13.54
C GLU A 392 -12.14 -7.89 -12.67
N ALA A 393 -11.52 -7.83 -11.47
CA ALA A 393 -11.50 -8.95 -10.54
C ALA A 393 -12.91 -9.40 -10.12
N LEU A 394 -13.82 -8.45 -9.85
CA LEU A 394 -15.23 -8.77 -9.57
C LEU A 394 -15.91 -9.51 -10.72
N LEU A 395 -15.70 -9.06 -11.96
CA LEU A 395 -16.24 -9.72 -13.15
C LEU A 395 -15.67 -11.13 -13.30
N SER A 396 -14.36 -11.29 -13.09
CA SER A 396 -13.70 -12.60 -13.12
C SER A 396 -14.23 -13.54 -12.03
N GLY A 397 -14.45 -13.02 -10.82
CA GLY A 397 -15.05 -13.79 -9.72
C GLY A 397 -16.46 -14.28 -10.03
N LEU A 398 -17.30 -13.43 -10.61
CA LEU A 398 -18.65 -13.83 -11.08
C LEU A 398 -18.59 -14.88 -12.19
N ALA A 399 -17.62 -14.79 -13.10
CA ALA A 399 -17.42 -15.78 -14.15
C ALA A 399 -17.00 -17.14 -13.58
N LEU A 400 -16.12 -17.18 -12.58
CA LEU A 400 -15.74 -18.40 -11.87
C LEU A 400 -16.92 -19.01 -11.12
N GLU A 401 -17.72 -18.20 -10.44
CA GLU A 401 -18.93 -18.64 -9.74
C GLU A 401 -19.95 -19.26 -10.71
N GLN A 402 -20.11 -18.68 -11.92
CA GLN A 402 -20.98 -19.23 -12.96
C GLN A 402 -20.51 -20.62 -13.44
N GLN A 403 -19.21 -20.91 -13.31
CA GLN A 403 -18.63 -22.23 -13.62
C GLN A 403 -18.72 -23.22 -12.46
N GLY A 404 -19.33 -22.83 -11.32
CA GLY A 404 -19.52 -23.66 -10.13
C GLY A 404 -18.39 -23.60 -9.12
N MET A 405 -17.45 -22.66 -9.25
CA MET A 405 -16.36 -22.44 -8.29
C MET A 405 -16.78 -21.39 -7.26
N THR A 406 -16.20 -21.45 -6.07
CA THR A 406 -16.27 -20.34 -5.10
C THR A 406 -15.69 -19.07 -5.72
N ASN A 407 -16.35 -17.92 -5.54
CA ASN A 407 -15.84 -16.63 -6.02
C ASN A 407 -14.70 -16.12 -5.13
N PRO A 408 -13.43 -16.12 -5.59
CA PRO A 408 -12.29 -15.69 -4.78
C PRO A 408 -12.22 -14.16 -4.59
N TYR A 409 -12.99 -13.41 -5.35
CA TYR A 409 -13.00 -11.94 -5.40
C TYR A 409 -14.30 -11.34 -4.83
N GLN A 410 -14.99 -12.09 -3.99
CA GLN A 410 -16.16 -11.60 -3.26
C GLN A 410 -15.72 -10.79 -2.03
N PHE A 411 -15.22 -9.59 -2.24
CA PHE A 411 -14.71 -8.71 -1.18
C PHE A 411 -15.49 -7.39 -1.09
N GLY A 412 -15.47 -6.75 0.10
CA GLY A 412 -15.87 -5.37 0.31
C GLY A 412 -14.74 -4.39 -0.02
N PHE A 413 -15.01 -3.08 0.04
CA PHE A 413 -14.08 -2.04 -0.40
C PHE A 413 -13.79 -1.06 0.72
N ILE A 414 -12.53 -0.62 0.81
CA ILE A 414 -12.10 0.51 1.62
C ILE A 414 -11.24 1.45 0.81
N GLY A 415 -11.16 2.71 1.23
CA GLY A 415 -10.07 3.61 0.90
C GLY A 415 -9.12 3.72 2.09
N SER A 416 -7.88 4.13 1.85
CA SER A 416 -6.88 4.36 2.90
C SER A 416 -5.91 5.45 2.46
N SER A 417 -5.02 5.90 3.36
CA SER A 417 -4.07 6.96 3.02
C SER A 417 -2.75 6.44 2.46
N ASP A 418 -2.24 5.34 2.96
CA ASP A 418 -0.86 4.90 2.74
C ASP A 418 0.14 6.03 3.05
N THR A 419 -0.13 6.78 4.11
CA THR A 419 0.78 7.84 4.56
C THR A 419 2.06 7.25 5.12
N HIS A 420 3.20 7.91 4.82
CA HIS A 420 4.51 7.57 5.39
C HIS A 420 5.00 8.67 6.34
N SER A 421 4.08 9.43 6.91
CA SER A 421 4.37 10.46 7.91
C SER A 421 3.51 10.32 9.17
N ALA A 422 2.93 9.13 9.40
CA ALA A 422 2.02 8.80 10.49
C ALA A 422 0.70 9.61 10.49
N ALA A 423 0.55 10.58 9.59
CA ALA A 423 -0.54 11.54 9.53
C ALA A 423 -1.26 11.44 8.20
N SER A 424 -2.46 10.87 8.21
CA SER A 424 -3.35 10.86 7.06
C SER A 424 -4.13 12.18 6.94
N GLN A 425 -4.52 12.56 5.73
CA GLN A 425 -5.42 13.70 5.50
C GLN A 425 -6.58 13.24 4.62
N ASN A 426 -7.79 13.45 5.10
CA ASN A 426 -9.03 13.09 4.40
C ASN A 426 -9.76 14.32 3.82
N VAL A 427 -9.14 15.49 3.87
CA VAL A 427 -9.63 16.74 3.30
C VAL A 427 -8.57 17.29 2.36
N GLU A 428 -8.89 17.40 1.07
CA GLU A 428 -7.93 17.78 0.02
C GLU A 428 -7.23 19.11 0.30
N SER A 429 -7.97 20.12 0.77
CA SER A 429 -7.38 21.43 1.10
C SER A 429 -6.38 21.40 2.25
N ASN A 430 -6.36 20.34 3.02
CA ASN A 430 -5.49 20.15 4.19
C ASN A 430 -4.35 19.15 3.92
N PHE A 431 -4.27 18.59 2.71
CA PHE A 431 -3.21 17.65 2.38
C PHE A 431 -1.83 18.33 2.44
N VAL A 432 -0.94 17.77 3.23
CA VAL A 432 0.37 18.40 3.52
C VAL A 432 1.58 17.54 3.21
N SER A 433 1.48 16.23 3.34
CA SER A 433 2.62 15.33 3.10
C SER A 433 2.20 13.87 2.99
N LYS A 434 2.91 13.12 2.13
CA LYS A 434 2.93 11.66 2.17
C LYS A 434 4.26 11.12 2.70
N LEU A 435 5.38 11.71 2.28
CA LEU A 435 6.73 11.14 2.38
C LEU A 435 7.66 11.99 3.28
N GLY A 436 7.18 12.50 4.38
CA GLY A 436 8.00 13.28 5.30
C GLY A 436 8.71 14.46 4.59
N LEU A 437 10.03 14.51 4.65
CA LEU A 437 10.84 15.57 4.04
C LEU A 437 10.78 15.61 2.51
N LEU A 438 10.56 14.46 1.85
CA LEU A 438 10.50 14.41 0.39
C LEU A 438 9.27 15.14 -0.19
N SER A 439 8.18 15.17 0.54
CA SER A 439 6.96 15.88 0.13
C SER A 439 6.63 17.08 1.02
N GLY A 440 7.61 17.61 1.73
CA GLY A 440 7.47 18.72 2.67
C GLY A 440 7.19 20.09 2.05
N SER A 441 7.23 20.24 0.70
CA SER A 441 6.87 21.49 0.02
C SER A 441 5.92 21.26 -1.16
N GLY A 442 5.17 22.30 -1.54
CA GLY A 442 4.23 22.27 -2.65
C GLY A 442 4.89 21.94 -4.00
N GLU A 443 6.11 22.46 -4.24
CA GLU A 443 6.86 22.18 -5.46
C GLU A 443 7.26 20.72 -5.57
N ARG A 444 7.54 20.07 -4.46
CA ARG A 444 7.91 18.64 -4.42
C ARG A 444 6.70 17.74 -4.57
N ARG A 445 5.56 18.13 -4.04
CA ARG A 445 4.29 17.42 -4.24
C ARG A 445 3.72 17.56 -5.65
N GLY A 446 4.23 18.53 -6.44
CA GLY A 446 3.71 18.85 -7.75
C GLY A 446 2.49 19.79 -7.75
N SER A 447 2.04 20.26 -6.59
CA SER A 447 0.90 21.18 -6.46
C SER A 447 1.28 22.65 -6.73
N VAL A 448 2.56 22.98 -6.70
CA VAL A 448 3.10 24.32 -6.99
C VAL A 448 4.21 24.19 -8.03
N PRO A 449 4.28 25.11 -9.03
CA PRO A 449 5.33 25.08 -10.03
C PRO A 449 6.71 25.33 -9.43
N GLN A 450 7.71 24.67 -9.98
CA GLN A 450 9.11 24.93 -9.66
C GLN A 450 9.51 26.28 -10.28
N ALA A 451 9.85 27.25 -9.44
CA ALA A 451 10.07 28.63 -9.88
C ALA A 451 11.39 28.84 -10.65
N GLY A 452 11.36 29.75 -11.63
CA GLY A 452 12.51 30.36 -12.28
C GLY A 452 13.41 29.38 -13.06
N ILE A 453 14.68 29.78 -13.22
CA ILE A 453 15.69 29.04 -13.99
C ILE A 453 15.90 27.61 -13.45
N ALA A 454 15.75 27.38 -12.14
CA ALA A 454 15.91 26.06 -11.53
C ALA A 454 14.86 25.06 -12.04
N GLY A 455 13.61 25.49 -12.21
CA GLY A 455 12.56 24.67 -12.81
C GLY A 455 12.89 24.28 -14.25
N GLU A 456 13.29 25.24 -15.07
CA GLU A 456 13.67 25.00 -16.48
C GLU A 456 14.85 24.03 -16.60
N VAL A 457 15.90 24.23 -15.80
CA VAL A 457 17.07 23.33 -15.78
C VAL A 457 16.66 21.93 -15.35
N SER A 458 15.79 21.80 -14.33
CA SER A 458 15.32 20.50 -13.88
C SER A 458 14.48 19.78 -14.95
N TYR A 459 13.63 20.51 -15.68
CA TYR A 459 12.83 19.96 -16.78
C TYR A 459 13.69 19.49 -17.95
N LEU A 460 14.65 20.31 -18.40
CA LEU A 460 15.53 19.94 -19.50
C LEU A 460 16.44 18.76 -19.14
N SER A 461 16.97 18.76 -17.93
CA SER A 461 17.78 17.65 -17.40
C SER A 461 16.97 16.35 -17.35
N ASP A 462 15.75 16.40 -16.84
CA ASP A 462 14.84 15.27 -16.76
C ASP A 462 14.52 14.69 -18.15
N LYS A 463 14.18 15.58 -19.09
CA LYS A 463 13.87 15.20 -20.48
C LYS A 463 15.06 14.53 -21.19
N VAL A 464 16.26 15.02 -20.98
CA VAL A 464 17.48 14.44 -21.57
C VAL A 464 17.79 13.07 -20.91
N VAL A 465 17.86 13.02 -19.60
CA VAL A 465 18.24 11.80 -18.86
C VAL A 465 17.21 10.69 -19.06
N ASN A 466 15.92 10.99 -18.92
CA ASN A 466 14.89 9.98 -19.07
C ASN A 466 14.62 9.64 -20.55
N GLY A 467 14.78 10.61 -21.47
CA GLY A 467 14.70 10.35 -22.91
C GLY A 467 15.77 9.37 -23.40
N ILE A 468 17.02 9.52 -22.95
CA ILE A 468 18.12 8.57 -23.24
C ILE A 468 17.82 7.17 -22.67
N ARG A 469 17.12 7.10 -21.54
CA ARG A 469 16.81 5.83 -20.85
C ARG A 469 15.47 5.22 -21.25
N GLY A 470 14.71 5.85 -22.17
CA GLY A 470 13.39 5.39 -22.55
C GLY A 470 12.37 5.41 -21.39
N ARG A 471 12.57 6.29 -20.40
CA ARG A 471 11.74 6.40 -19.20
C ARG A 471 10.79 7.59 -19.29
N PRO A 472 9.62 7.54 -18.62
CA PRO A 472 8.73 8.70 -18.50
C PRO A 472 9.44 9.89 -17.83
N ASN A 473 9.10 11.09 -18.25
CA ASN A 473 9.62 12.31 -17.60
C ASN A 473 9.01 12.47 -16.20
N LEU A 474 9.83 12.82 -15.23
CA LEU A 474 9.43 13.15 -13.87
C LEU A 474 9.07 14.63 -13.70
N ARG A 475 9.08 15.38 -14.79
CA ARG A 475 8.69 16.79 -14.84
C ARG A 475 7.76 17.02 -16.03
N MET A 476 6.77 17.88 -15.84
CA MET A 476 5.84 18.29 -16.91
C MET A 476 5.75 19.82 -16.98
N LYS A 477 5.36 20.34 -18.16
CA LYS A 477 5.02 21.75 -18.32
C LYS A 477 3.51 21.90 -18.51
N ILE A 478 2.91 22.77 -17.72
CA ILE A 478 1.53 23.19 -17.82
C ILE A 478 1.52 24.72 -17.87
N ASP A 479 0.99 25.30 -18.93
CA ASP A 479 0.93 26.76 -19.14
C ASP A 479 2.29 27.47 -18.94
N GLY A 480 3.36 26.85 -19.43
CA GLY A 480 4.72 27.40 -19.32
C GLY A 480 5.41 27.16 -17.97
N ASN A 481 4.71 26.66 -16.97
CA ASN A 481 5.26 26.37 -15.66
C ASN A 481 5.69 24.90 -15.53
N VAL A 482 6.78 24.64 -14.80
CA VAL A 482 7.33 23.31 -14.58
C VAL A 482 6.82 22.73 -13.27
N TYR A 483 6.23 21.53 -13.32
CA TYR A 483 5.71 20.80 -12.18
C TYR A 483 6.40 19.45 -12.03
N THR A 484 6.44 18.94 -10.81
CA THR A 484 6.78 17.52 -10.57
C THR A 484 5.68 16.63 -11.15
N ALA A 485 6.07 15.55 -11.82
CA ALA A 485 5.20 14.58 -12.47
C ALA A 485 5.33 13.18 -11.83
N GLY A 486 4.92 12.14 -12.51
CA GLY A 486 4.95 10.76 -12.04
C GLY A 486 3.85 10.49 -11.01
N ALA A 487 4.18 9.87 -9.88
CA ALA A 487 3.21 9.57 -8.81
C ALA A 487 2.73 10.81 -8.04
N ALA A 488 3.49 11.88 -8.07
CA ALA A 488 3.16 13.10 -7.33
C ALA A 488 1.79 13.72 -7.68
N PRO A 489 1.30 13.69 -8.94
CA PRO A 489 -0.04 14.19 -9.27
C PRO A 489 -1.19 13.46 -8.58
N THR A 490 -0.98 12.25 -8.09
CA THR A 490 -1.99 11.50 -7.32
C THR A 490 -1.87 11.74 -5.81
N PHE A 491 -0.87 12.51 -5.36
CA PHE A 491 -0.66 12.80 -3.94
C PHE A 491 -1.67 13.84 -3.46
N GLY A 492 -2.67 13.38 -2.73
CA GLY A 492 -3.77 14.16 -2.21
C GLY A 492 -4.49 13.45 -1.08
N ALA A 493 -5.65 13.95 -0.69
CA ALA A 493 -6.56 13.27 0.23
C ALA A 493 -7.16 12.05 -0.48
N SER A 494 -6.69 10.88 -0.13
CA SER A 494 -6.86 9.66 -0.92
C SER A 494 -7.94 8.70 -0.41
N GLY A 495 -8.65 9.07 0.62
CA GLY A 495 -9.75 8.28 1.14
C GLY A 495 -9.59 7.88 2.60
N VAL A 496 -10.64 7.26 3.13
CA VAL A 496 -10.74 6.67 4.46
C VAL A 496 -11.42 5.31 4.36
N ALA A 497 -11.17 4.45 5.33
CA ALA A 497 -11.99 3.28 5.55
C ALA A 497 -13.27 3.68 6.29
N ALA A 498 -14.41 3.10 5.90
CA ALA A 498 -15.66 3.27 6.62
C ALA A 498 -16.31 1.90 6.88
N ALA A 499 -16.88 1.73 8.07
CA ALA A 499 -17.52 0.48 8.47
C ALA A 499 -18.87 0.75 9.17
N TRP A 500 -19.88 -0.02 8.79
CA TRP A 500 -21.14 -0.08 9.50
C TRP A 500 -21.04 -1.11 10.62
N ALA A 501 -20.93 -0.64 11.87
CA ALA A 501 -20.76 -1.49 13.04
C ALA A 501 -21.74 -1.10 14.15
N GLU A 502 -21.99 -2.03 15.05
CA GLU A 502 -22.88 -1.87 16.17
C GLU A 502 -22.27 -0.97 17.25
N GLU A 503 -20.94 -1.10 17.45
CA GLU A 503 -20.17 -0.39 18.46
C GLU A 503 -18.77 -0.04 17.94
N ASN A 504 -18.14 0.97 18.52
CA ASN A 504 -16.73 1.26 18.25
C ASN A 504 -15.82 0.38 19.13
N THR A 505 -15.73 -0.89 18.80
CA THR A 505 -14.89 -1.88 19.48
C THR A 505 -14.18 -2.76 18.46
N ARG A 506 -13.05 -3.38 18.85
CA ARG A 506 -12.33 -4.35 17.99
C ARG A 506 -13.26 -5.44 17.48
N GLU A 507 -14.05 -6.04 18.35
CA GLU A 507 -15.00 -7.10 18.00
C GLU A 507 -15.99 -6.65 16.93
N SER A 508 -16.67 -5.52 17.14
CA SER A 508 -17.75 -5.06 16.26
C SER A 508 -17.21 -4.56 14.91
N LEU A 509 -16.12 -3.77 14.90
CA LEU A 509 -15.49 -3.29 13.68
C LEU A 509 -14.85 -4.44 12.87
N TYR A 510 -14.12 -5.35 13.53
CA TYR A 510 -13.56 -6.52 12.85
C TYR A 510 -14.65 -7.40 12.22
N SER A 511 -15.76 -7.60 12.95
CA SER A 511 -16.93 -8.30 12.42
C SER A 511 -17.55 -7.58 11.22
N ALA A 512 -17.57 -6.22 11.23
CA ALA A 512 -18.00 -5.44 10.07
C ALA A 512 -17.06 -5.64 8.85
N PHE A 513 -15.75 -5.63 9.05
CA PHE A 513 -14.78 -5.91 7.97
C PHE A 513 -14.95 -7.33 7.40
N ARG A 514 -15.28 -8.29 8.24
CA ARG A 514 -15.53 -9.68 7.81
C ARG A 514 -16.86 -9.84 7.05
N ARG A 515 -17.86 -9.00 7.34
CA ARG A 515 -19.14 -8.99 6.60
C ARG A 515 -19.04 -8.32 5.23
N LYS A 516 -18.04 -7.49 5.01
CA LYS A 516 -17.74 -6.77 3.75
C LYS A 516 -18.57 -5.52 3.53
#